data_b5abfc6f201179dabfdad4ed6ee1cd11
#
_entry.id   b5abfc6f201179dabfdad4ed6ee1cd11
#
_cell.length_a   1.000
_cell.length_b   1.000
_cell.length_c   1.000
_cell.angle_alpha   90.00
_cell.angle_beta   90.00
_cell.angle_gamma   90.00
#
_symmetry.space_group_name_H-M   'P 1'
#
loop_
_entity.id
_entity.type
_entity.pdbx_description
1 polymer ?
#
loop_
_entity_poly.entity_id
_entity_poly.type
_entity_poly.pdbx_seq_one_letter_code
_entity_poly.pdbx_strand_id
1 'polypeptide(L)'
;MKKFVFLYNVGNEDENTDEHSDLWMSWFHSIGKSIVDMGNPLMGGIDVRERKTTDVTLEMGIVSGYSIINAPNMEAAIEIANGCPGKNGLKIYEAVPM
;
A
#
# COMPACT_ATOMS: atom_id res chain seq x y z
N MET A 1 8.08 -6.79 -17.42
CA MET A 1 7.18 -6.41 -16.30
C MET A 1 7.66 -5.13 -15.66
N LYS A 2 6.73 -4.27 -15.27
CA LYS A 2 7.02 -3.06 -14.52
C LYS A 2 6.78 -3.31 -13.05
N LYS A 3 7.46 -2.53 -12.20
CA LYS A 3 7.23 -2.57 -10.75
C LYS A 3 6.32 -1.43 -10.34
N PHE A 4 5.39 -1.73 -9.44
CA PHE A 4 4.47 -0.75 -8.88
C PHE A 4 4.54 -0.80 -7.37
N VAL A 5 4.49 0.37 -6.75
CA VAL A 5 4.45 0.49 -5.29
C VAL A 5 3.00 0.74 -4.90
N PHE A 6 2.46 -0.13 -4.07
CA PHE A 6 1.14 0.04 -3.46
C PHE A 6 1.34 0.65 -2.08
N LEU A 7 0.74 1.81 -1.87
CA LEU A 7 0.76 2.51 -0.59
C LEU A 7 -0.65 2.48 0.00
N TYR A 8 -0.82 1.73 1.08
CA TYR A 8 -2.14 1.55 1.70
C TYR A 8 -2.49 2.77 2.54
N ASN A 9 -3.67 3.32 2.32
CA ASN A 9 -4.11 4.54 2.99
C ASN A 9 -4.60 4.23 4.41
N VAL A 10 -4.28 5.13 5.35
CA VAL A 10 -4.86 5.09 6.69
C VAL A 10 -6.22 5.78 6.65
N GLY A 11 -7.19 5.21 7.35
CA GLY A 11 -8.50 5.80 7.55
C GLY A 11 -8.85 5.91 9.01
N ASN A 12 -10.06 6.38 9.27
CA ASN A 12 -10.57 6.59 10.62
C ASN A 12 -11.21 5.33 11.23
N GLU A 13 -11.27 4.25 10.48
CA GLU A 13 -11.88 3.01 10.93
C GLU A 13 -10.85 2.06 11.50
N ASP A 14 -11.19 1.40 12.60
CA ASP A 14 -10.38 0.33 13.16
C ASP A 14 -10.60 -0.92 12.31
N GLU A 15 -9.59 -1.28 11.53
CA GLU A 15 -9.64 -2.45 10.66
C GLU A 15 -8.95 -3.69 11.28
N ASN A 16 -8.55 -3.60 12.54
CA ASN A 16 -7.83 -4.68 13.22
C ASN A 16 -8.78 -5.72 13.79
N THR A 17 -9.47 -6.46 12.92
CA THR A 17 -10.26 -7.61 13.31
C THR A 17 -9.63 -8.86 12.70
N ASP A 18 -9.85 -10.02 13.32
CA ASP A 18 -9.35 -11.30 12.79
C ASP A 18 -9.90 -11.56 11.39
N GLU A 19 -11.18 -11.23 11.18
CA GLU A 19 -11.83 -11.37 9.87
C GLU A 19 -11.14 -10.52 8.81
N HIS A 20 -10.78 -9.29 9.18
CA HIS A 20 -10.08 -8.38 8.27
C HIS A 20 -8.69 -8.92 7.92
N SER A 21 -7.97 -9.46 8.90
CA SER A 21 -6.66 -10.07 8.67
C SER A 21 -6.74 -11.25 7.71
N ASP A 22 -7.78 -12.07 7.85
CA ASP A 22 -8.00 -13.22 6.95
C ASP A 22 -8.27 -12.76 5.52
N LEU A 23 -9.02 -11.67 5.34
CA LEU A 23 -9.27 -11.09 4.02
C LEU A 23 -7.98 -10.59 3.36
N TRP A 24 -7.11 -9.94 4.12
CA TRP A 24 -5.82 -9.46 3.63
C TRP A 24 -4.92 -10.63 3.21
N MET A 25 -4.82 -11.65 4.05
CA MET A 25 -4.00 -12.82 3.73
C MET A 25 -4.53 -13.56 2.50
N SER A 26 -5.85 -13.66 2.39
CA SER A 26 -6.49 -14.26 1.22
C SER A 26 -6.16 -13.50 -0.06
N TRP A 27 -6.22 -12.17 0.00
CA TRP A 27 -5.88 -11.33 -1.16
C TRP A 27 -4.41 -11.48 -1.55
N PHE A 28 -3.48 -11.39 -0.57
CA PHE A 28 -2.07 -11.60 -0.84
C PHE A 28 -1.79 -12.96 -1.46
N HIS A 29 -2.47 -13.99 -0.98
CA HIS A 29 -2.34 -15.33 -1.54
C HIS A 29 -2.82 -15.36 -3.01
N SER A 30 -3.95 -14.71 -3.29
CA SER A 30 -4.53 -14.70 -4.65
C SER A 30 -3.66 -13.98 -5.66
N ILE A 31 -2.89 -12.98 -5.25
CA ILE A 31 -2.02 -12.20 -6.13
C ILE A 31 -0.55 -12.63 -6.04
N GLY A 32 -0.26 -13.75 -5.37
CA GLY A 32 1.09 -14.18 -5.04
C GLY A 32 2.10 -14.14 -6.19
N LYS A 33 1.66 -14.48 -7.41
CA LYS A 33 2.53 -14.45 -8.59
C LYS A 33 3.00 -13.06 -8.97
N SER A 34 2.25 -12.03 -8.56
CA SER A 34 2.56 -10.64 -8.87
C SER A 34 3.34 -9.95 -7.77
N ILE A 35 3.47 -10.57 -6.59
CA ILE A 35 4.16 -9.94 -5.46
C ILE A 35 5.66 -10.05 -5.63
N VAL A 36 6.35 -8.90 -5.61
CA VAL A 36 7.82 -8.83 -5.50
C VAL A 36 8.21 -8.78 -4.03
N ASP A 37 7.49 -7.97 -3.25
CA ASP A 37 7.70 -7.80 -1.81
C ASP A 37 6.34 -7.51 -1.19
N MET A 38 5.94 -8.36 -0.25
CA MET A 38 4.69 -8.13 0.49
C MET A 38 4.71 -6.83 1.27
N GLY A 39 5.90 -6.38 1.64
CA GLY A 39 6.07 -5.17 2.40
C GLY A 39 5.82 -5.34 3.88
N ASN A 40 5.59 -4.22 4.54
CA ASN A 40 5.40 -4.17 5.98
C ASN A 40 4.35 -3.15 6.35
N PRO A 41 3.67 -3.33 7.49
CA PRO A 41 2.93 -2.22 8.10
C PRO A 41 3.90 -1.09 8.44
N LEU A 42 3.44 0.14 8.32
CA LEU A 42 4.24 1.34 8.61
C LEU A 42 3.58 2.16 9.70
N MET A 43 4.40 2.79 10.54
CA MET A 43 3.91 3.65 11.61
C MET A 43 4.93 4.76 11.90
N GLY A 44 4.49 5.79 12.60
CA GLY A 44 5.38 6.86 13.07
C GLY A 44 5.94 7.74 11.97
N GLY A 45 5.15 8.08 10.97
CA GLY A 45 5.60 8.91 9.86
C GLY A 45 6.06 10.30 10.27
N ILE A 46 7.25 10.68 9.82
CA ILE A 46 7.85 12.00 10.06
C ILE A 46 8.13 12.65 8.72
N ASP A 47 7.70 13.91 8.58
CA ASP A 47 8.01 14.73 7.40
C ASP A 47 9.26 15.55 7.70
N VAL A 48 10.24 15.47 6.81
CA VAL A 48 11.49 16.23 6.97
C VAL A 48 11.66 17.17 5.79
N ARG A 49 11.72 18.49 6.06
CA ARG A 49 11.95 19.52 5.03
C ARG A 49 12.96 20.50 5.56
N GLU A 50 14.04 20.70 4.81
CA GLU A 50 15.08 21.67 5.13
C GLU A 50 15.55 21.54 6.60
N ARG A 51 15.78 20.30 7.05
CA ARG A 51 16.21 19.96 8.41
C ARG A 51 15.16 20.19 9.49
N LYS A 52 13.92 20.47 9.09
CA LYS A 52 12.79 20.59 10.02
C LYS A 52 11.96 19.33 9.96
N THR A 53 11.48 18.89 11.10
CA THR A 53 10.68 17.67 11.19
C THR A 53 9.29 18.00 11.74
N THR A 54 8.29 17.34 11.16
CA THR A 54 6.90 17.41 11.65
C THR A 54 6.29 16.03 11.52
N ASP A 55 5.29 15.74 12.35
CA ASP A 55 4.53 14.49 12.21
C ASP A 55 3.74 14.53 10.90
N VAL A 56 3.69 13.40 10.21
CA VAL A 56 2.84 13.27 9.03
C VAL A 56 1.38 13.29 9.47
N THR A 57 0.58 14.16 8.87
CA THR A 57 -0.84 14.33 9.18
C THR A 57 -1.71 13.60 8.16
N LEU A 58 -2.99 13.44 8.49
CA LEU A 58 -3.97 12.86 7.56
C LEU A 58 -4.04 13.65 6.25
N GLU A 59 -3.95 14.98 6.34
CA GLU A 59 -3.96 15.86 5.16
C GLU A 59 -2.76 15.61 4.24
N MET A 60 -1.62 15.26 4.82
CA MET A 60 -0.41 14.94 4.06
C MET A 60 -0.46 13.55 3.45
N GLY A 61 -1.43 12.73 3.86
CA GLY A 61 -1.59 11.37 3.38
C GLY A 61 -0.77 10.37 4.18
N ILE A 62 -1.31 9.92 5.31
CA ILE A 62 -0.66 8.88 6.12
C ILE A 62 -0.75 7.55 5.38
N VAL A 63 0.38 6.84 5.31
CA VAL A 63 0.49 5.52 4.71
C VAL A 63 0.57 4.47 5.82
N SER A 64 -0.27 3.44 5.76
CA SER A 64 -0.31 2.39 6.78
C SER A 64 0.54 1.17 6.43
N GLY A 65 1.03 1.09 5.20
CA GLY A 65 1.85 -0.02 4.76
C GLY A 65 2.17 0.09 3.28
N TYR A 66 2.98 -0.83 2.79
CA TYR A 66 3.35 -0.85 1.37
C TYR A 66 3.52 -2.29 0.88
N SER A 67 3.43 -2.45 -0.44
CA SER A 67 3.82 -3.68 -1.13
C SER A 67 4.44 -3.31 -2.47
N ILE A 68 5.28 -4.17 -3.00
CA ILE A 68 5.86 -4.03 -4.33
C ILE A 68 5.25 -5.12 -5.22
N ILE A 69 4.70 -4.70 -6.35
CA ILE A 69 3.95 -5.58 -7.25
C ILE A 69 4.55 -5.51 -8.65
N ASN A 70 4.60 -6.63 -9.34
CA ASN A 70 4.89 -6.69 -10.77
C ASN A 70 3.60 -6.71 -11.57
N ALA A 71 3.54 -5.90 -12.63
CA ALA A 71 2.43 -5.93 -13.59
C ALA A 71 2.92 -5.43 -14.94
N PRO A 72 2.29 -5.82 -16.04
CA PRO A 72 2.73 -5.35 -17.37
C PRO A 72 2.49 -3.86 -17.59
N ASN A 73 1.47 -3.30 -16.95
CA ASN A 73 1.10 -1.88 -17.11
C ASN A 73 0.25 -1.42 -15.93
N MET A 74 -0.07 -0.14 -15.88
CA MET A 74 -0.86 0.45 -14.80
C MET A 74 -2.27 -0.15 -14.72
N GLU A 75 -2.91 -0.43 -15.85
CA GLU A 75 -4.25 -1.05 -15.87
C GLU A 75 -4.25 -2.40 -15.14
N ALA A 76 -3.23 -3.22 -15.38
CA ALA A 76 -3.10 -4.50 -14.70
C ALA A 76 -2.86 -4.33 -13.20
N ALA A 77 -2.08 -3.32 -12.82
CA ALA A 77 -1.86 -3.00 -11.41
C ALA A 77 -3.17 -2.57 -10.73
N ILE A 78 -3.98 -1.77 -11.42
CA ILE A 78 -5.30 -1.35 -10.91
C ILE A 78 -6.21 -2.56 -10.70
N GLU A 79 -6.21 -3.50 -11.65
CA GLU A 79 -7.01 -4.74 -11.52
C GLU A 79 -6.62 -5.52 -10.25
N ILE A 80 -5.32 -5.64 -10.01
CA ILE A 80 -4.82 -6.29 -8.79
C ILE A 80 -5.30 -5.53 -7.55
N ALA A 81 -5.18 -4.21 -7.56
CA ALA A 81 -5.57 -3.36 -6.45
C ALA A 81 -7.07 -3.41 -6.14
N ASN A 82 -7.91 -3.63 -7.16
CA ASN A 82 -9.35 -3.69 -6.99
C ASN A 82 -9.78 -4.82 -6.04
N GLY A 83 -8.97 -5.85 -5.88
CA GLY A 83 -9.25 -6.94 -4.95
C GLY A 83 -8.82 -6.66 -3.51
N CYS A 84 -8.15 -5.54 -3.26
CA CYS A 84 -7.65 -5.21 -1.93
C CYS A 84 -8.82 -5.01 -0.94
N PRO A 85 -8.79 -5.66 0.22
CA PRO A 85 -9.88 -5.54 1.19
C PRO A 85 -9.88 -4.24 1.98
N GLY A 86 -8.82 -3.43 1.89
CA GLY A 86 -8.73 -2.16 2.62
C GLY A 86 -9.78 -1.15 2.18
N LYS A 87 -10.64 -0.73 3.09
CA LYS A 87 -11.76 0.20 2.80
C LYS A 87 -11.29 1.59 2.44
N ASN A 88 -10.11 1.99 2.92
CA ASN A 88 -9.58 3.32 2.69
C ASN A 88 -8.80 3.42 1.38
N GLY A 89 -8.71 2.31 0.65
CA GLY A 89 -8.04 2.26 -0.63
C GLY A 89 -6.54 2.29 -0.55
N LEU A 90 -5.92 2.45 -1.70
CA LEU A 90 -4.47 2.53 -1.80
C LEU A 90 -4.08 3.44 -2.97
N LYS A 91 -2.84 3.91 -2.94
CA LYS A 91 -2.24 4.65 -4.05
C LYS A 91 -1.27 3.74 -4.78
N ILE A 92 -1.22 3.88 -6.10
CA ILE A 92 -0.31 3.11 -6.94
C ILE A 92 0.67 4.07 -7.61
N TYR A 93 1.95 3.80 -7.46
CA TYR A 93 2.99 4.51 -8.18
C TYR A 93 3.84 3.53 -8.97
N GLU A 94 4.21 3.88 -10.18
CA GLU A 94 5.17 3.08 -10.93
C GLU A 94 6.57 3.38 -10.41
N ALA A 95 7.33 2.32 -10.07
CA ALA A 95 8.73 2.46 -9.68
C ALA A 95 9.59 2.41 -10.94
N VAL A 96 10.01 3.59 -11.38
CA VAL A 96 10.79 3.74 -12.63
C VAL A 96 12.26 3.45 -12.37
N PRO A 97 12.92 2.61 -13.19
CA PRO A 97 14.36 2.37 -13.04
C PRO A 97 15.16 3.66 -13.20
N MET A 98 16.19 3.82 -12.38
CA MET A 98 17.09 4.98 -12.46
C MET A 98 18.32 4.67 -13.27
#